data_1e268e551394cff99dd4b6b31d0491bb
#
_entry.id   1e268e551394cff99dd4b6b31d0491bb
#
_cell.length_a   1.000
_cell.length_b   1.000
_cell.length_c   1.000
_cell.angle_alpha   90.00
_cell.angle_beta   90.00
_cell.angle_gamma   90.00
#
_symmetry.space_group_name_H-M   'P 1'
#
loop_
_entity.id
_entity.type
_entity.pdbx_description
1 polymer ?
#
loop_
_entity_poly.entity_id
_entity_poly.type
_entity_poly.pdbx_seq_one_letter_code
_entity_poly.pdbx_strand_id
1 'polypeptide(L)'
;MSISLWTLIETWASQKSFRRKDGKGNPPGAGGDVDFHGETRKNQTHKSTTDSDARLFKKSKGSEAKLSYLGHVLMENRNALLVQTFLTEADGRAERDAAMLMAEKIPGGKRVTLGGDKNYDTQEFVKELRGMNITPHVAQNNTNRRSAIDQRTTRHAGYEVSQRKRKRVEQSFGWMKMVGMLRKVKLRGIDKVGWLFTFTGAAYNLCRLRNLMAKA
;
A
#
# COMPACT_ATOMS: atom_id res chain seq x y z
N MET A 1 -2.34 -0.27 16.80
CA MET A 1 -2.80 -0.26 15.39
C MET A 1 -1.78 -0.98 14.53
N SER A 2 -2.08 -1.35 13.31
CA SER A 2 -1.10 -1.84 12.33
C SER A 2 -1.22 -1.04 11.07
N ILE A 3 -0.12 -0.47 10.63
CA ILE A 3 0.02 -0.01 9.25
C ILE A 3 0.28 -1.24 8.41
N SER A 4 -0.44 -1.30 7.34
CA SER A 4 -0.31 -2.34 6.36
C SER A 4 0.87 -2.12 5.46
N LEU A 5 1.41 -3.23 5.07
CA LEU A 5 1.91 -3.46 3.71
C LEU A 5 0.91 -2.90 2.70
N TRP A 6 1.42 -2.30 1.63
CA TRP A 6 0.61 -1.90 0.49
C TRP A 6 0.04 -3.12 -0.24
N THR A 7 -1.06 -2.91 -0.92
CA THR A 7 -1.56 -3.88 -1.89
C THR A 7 -1.55 -3.28 -3.29
N LEU A 8 -1.09 -4.06 -4.26
CA LEU A 8 -1.14 -3.67 -5.66
C LEU A 8 -2.58 -3.78 -6.16
N ILE A 9 -3.10 -2.71 -6.75
CA ILE A 9 -4.38 -2.66 -7.43
C ILE A 9 -4.10 -2.48 -8.91
N GLU A 10 -4.27 -3.54 -9.69
CA GLU A 10 -4.01 -3.54 -11.13
C GLU A 10 -5.09 -2.73 -11.86
N THR A 11 -4.69 -1.89 -12.81
CA THR A 11 -5.65 -1.14 -13.64
C THR A 11 -6.07 -1.95 -14.85
N TRP A 12 -7.19 -1.57 -15.47
CA TRP A 12 -7.63 -2.14 -16.73
C TRP A 12 -6.79 -1.67 -17.93
N ALA A 13 -5.97 -0.63 -17.73
CA ALA A 13 -5.11 -0.10 -18.77
C ALA A 13 -4.10 -1.15 -19.26
N SER A 14 -4.09 -1.39 -20.56
CA SER A 14 -3.15 -2.27 -21.19
C SER A 14 -1.74 -1.69 -21.18
N GLN A 15 -0.71 -2.54 -21.12
CA GLN A 15 0.68 -2.10 -21.32
C GLN A 15 0.91 -1.46 -22.69
N LYS A 16 0.08 -1.76 -23.71
CA LYS A 16 0.10 -1.10 -25.03
C LYS A 16 -0.23 0.40 -24.93
N SER A 17 -0.98 0.82 -23.88
CA SER A 17 -1.27 2.22 -23.63
C SER A 17 -0.10 2.99 -22.97
N PHE A 18 0.94 2.29 -22.51
CA PHE A 18 2.08 2.91 -21.84
C PHE A 18 3.08 3.44 -22.86
N ARG A 19 2.93 4.72 -23.23
CA ARG A 19 3.63 5.40 -24.32
C ARG A 19 4.54 6.51 -23.81
N ARG A 20 5.51 6.90 -24.64
CA ARG A 20 6.42 8.01 -24.35
C ARG A 20 5.65 9.32 -24.15
N LYS A 21 6.09 10.11 -23.18
CA LYS A 21 5.48 11.42 -22.86
C LYS A 21 5.78 12.49 -23.92
N ASP A 22 6.93 12.36 -24.63
CA ASP A 22 7.37 13.29 -25.67
C ASP A 22 6.71 13.04 -27.05
N GLY A 23 5.88 12.02 -27.16
CA GLY A 23 5.19 11.66 -28.40
C GLY A 23 6.09 11.08 -29.49
N LYS A 24 7.41 11.03 -29.28
CA LYS A 24 8.36 10.47 -30.24
C LYS A 24 8.31 8.93 -30.20
N GLY A 25 8.26 8.28 -31.36
CA GLY A 25 8.35 6.83 -31.49
C GLY A 25 7.04 6.04 -31.50
N ASN A 26 5.89 6.70 -31.58
CA ASN A 26 4.60 6.04 -31.79
C ASN A 26 3.93 6.56 -33.07
N PRO A 27 4.07 5.90 -34.23
CA PRO A 27 3.31 6.29 -35.43
C PRO A 27 1.80 6.16 -35.17
N PRO A 28 0.98 7.08 -35.71
CA PRO A 28 -0.47 6.99 -35.62
C PRO A 28 -0.92 5.70 -36.33
N GLY A 29 -1.72 4.89 -35.64
CA GLY A 29 -2.32 3.69 -36.23
C GLY A 29 -1.58 2.37 -36.05
N ALA A 30 -0.43 2.33 -35.37
CA ALA A 30 0.26 1.08 -35.06
C ALA A 30 -0.49 0.28 -33.98
N GLY A 31 -1.51 -0.45 -34.38
CA GLY A 31 -2.11 -1.55 -33.63
C GLY A 31 -1.22 -2.81 -33.64
N GLY A 32 0.00 -2.70 -34.17
CA GLY A 32 0.98 -3.76 -34.21
C GLY A 32 1.82 -3.82 -32.94
N ASP A 33 2.49 -4.93 -32.73
CA ASP A 33 3.49 -5.14 -31.70
C ASP A 33 4.40 -3.92 -31.61
N VAL A 34 4.31 -3.24 -30.46
CA VAL A 34 5.22 -2.15 -30.20
C VAL A 34 6.58 -2.79 -30.04
N ASP A 35 7.39 -2.62 -31.05
CA ASP A 35 8.73 -3.13 -31.09
C ASP A 35 9.52 -2.59 -29.89
N PHE A 36 9.83 -3.50 -29.00
CA PHE A 36 10.56 -3.22 -27.77
C PHE A 36 12.06 -3.15 -28.03
N HIS A 37 12.54 -2.52 -29.08
CA HIS A 37 13.94 -2.38 -29.47
C HIS A 37 14.86 -1.99 -28.29
N GLY A 38 14.94 -2.84 -27.27
CA GLY A 38 15.81 -2.66 -26.11
C GLY A 38 15.51 -1.46 -25.21
N GLU A 39 14.44 -0.68 -25.46
CA GLU A 39 14.13 0.50 -24.65
C GLU A 39 13.47 0.13 -23.33
N THR A 40 14.14 0.43 -22.22
CA THR A 40 13.59 0.20 -20.88
C THR A 40 12.50 1.23 -20.59
N ARG A 41 11.24 0.80 -20.54
CA ARG A 41 10.10 1.65 -20.21
C ARG A 41 10.12 2.04 -18.72
N LYS A 42 10.12 3.33 -18.44
CA LYS A 42 10.16 3.90 -17.09
C LYS A 42 9.04 4.92 -16.91
N ASN A 43 8.53 5.06 -15.69
CA ASN A 43 7.49 6.05 -15.34
C ASN A 43 7.94 7.50 -15.60
N GLN A 44 9.26 7.78 -15.59
CA GLN A 44 9.82 9.09 -15.91
C GLN A 44 9.60 9.47 -17.36
N THR A 45 9.76 8.51 -18.28
CA THR A 45 9.72 8.71 -19.74
C THR A 45 8.39 8.32 -20.37
N HIS A 46 7.61 7.46 -19.72
CA HIS A 46 6.36 6.92 -20.25
C HIS A 46 5.18 7.18 -19.32
N LYS A 47 3.97 7.25 -19.89
CA LYS A 47 2.69 7.28 -19.17
C LYS A 47 1.63 6.47 -19.92
N SER A 48 0.64 5.97 -19.22
CA SER A 48 -0.52 5.35 -19.87
C SER A 48 -1.41 6.42 -20.50
N THR A 49 -1.80 6.21 -21.76
CA THR A 49 -2.78 7.05 -22.46
C THR A 49 -4.22 6.70 -22.06
N THR A 50 -4.44 5.52 -21.46
CA THR A 50 -5.76 5.06 -21.01
C THR A 50 -6.03 5.50 -19.57
N ASP A 51 -5.00 5.49 -18.70
CA ASP A 51 -5.09 5.86 -17.29
C ASP A 51 -3.78 6.56 -16.89
N SER A 52 -3.80 7.90 -16.93
CA SER A 52 -2.61 8.74 -16.78
C SER A 52 -1.96 8.65 -15.39
N ASP A 53 -2.73 8.27 -14.37
CA ASP A 53 -2.28 8.20 -12.98
C ASP A 53 -1.72 6.82 -12.62
N ALA A 54 -2.02 5.81 -13.44
CA ALA A 54 -1.45 4.48 -13.27
C ALA A 54 0.06 4.48 -13.55
N ARG A 55 0.81 3.79 -12.70
CA ARG A 55 2.26 3.66 -12.83
C ARG A 55 2.66 2.21 -13.08
N LEU A 56 3.69 2.04 -13.87
CA LEU A 56 4.29 0.72 -14.10
C LEU A 56 5.06 0.31 -12.84
N PHE A 57 4.63 -0.78 -12.20
CA PHE A 57 5.20 -1.21 -10.92
C PHE A 57 5.38 -2.72 -10.87
N LYS A 58 6.47 -3.18 -10.22
CA LYS A 58 6.76 -4.59 -9.96
C LYS A 58 6.58 -4.88 -8.46
N LYS A 59 5.79 -5.88 -8.13
CA LYS A 59 5.57 -6.28 -6.73
C LYS A 59 6.84 -6.83 -6.08
N SER A 60 7.64 -7.58 -6.83
CA SER A 60 8.88 -8.19 -6.36
C SER A 60 9.89 -8.32 -7.51
N LYS A 61 11.14 -8.56 -7.16
CA LYS A 61 12.20 -8.87 -8.14
C LYS A 61 11.80 -10.15 -8.89
N GLY A 62 11.75 -10.07 -10.24
CA GLY A 62 11.32 -11.18 -11.09
C GLY A 62 9.82 -11.22 -11.43
N SER A 63 8.97 -10.44 -10.75
CA SER A 63 7.55 -10.33 -11.14
C SER A 63 7.37 -9.44 -12.38
N GLU A 64 6.27 -9.70 -13.11
CA GLU A 64 5.85 -8.84 -14.22
C GLU A 64 5.53 -7.42 -13.73
N ALA A 65 5.94 -6.40 -14.50
CA ALA A 65 5.54 -5.03 -14.25
C ALA A 65 4.12 -4.78 -14.74
N LYS A 66 3.28 -4.18 -13.90
CA LYS A 66 1.87 -3.90 -14.21
C LYS A 66 1.53 -2.44 -13.97
N LEU A 67 0.67 -1.89 -14.83
CA LEU A 67 0.06 -0.57 -14.58
C LEU A 67 -0.89 -0.69 -13.39
N SER A 68 -0.61 0.07 -12.33
CA SER A 68 -1.25 -0.15 -11.04
C SER A 68 -1.20 1.08 -10.14
N TYR A 69 -1.98 1.00 -9.08
CA TYR A 69 -1.94 1.85 -7.90
C TYR A 69 -1.49 1.07 -6.68
N LEU A 70 -1.10 1.75 -5.61
CA LEU A 70 -0.86 1.17 -4.30
C LEU A 70 -1.97 1.55 -3.34
N GLY A 71 -2.66 0.55 -2.80
CA GLY A 71 -3.65 0.73 -1.75
C GLY A 71 -3.04 0.50 -0.38
N HIS A 72 -3.20 1.45 0.53
CA HIS A 72 -2.69 1.43 1.90
C HIS A 72 -3.85 1.42 2.88
N VAL A 73 -3.72 0.69 3.98
CA VAL A 73 -4.73 0.70 5.04
C VAL A 73 -4.10 0.81 6.42
N LEU A 74 -4.76 1.50 7.31
CA LEU A 74 -4.50 1.47 8.74
C LEU A 74 -5.57 0.62 9.41
N MET A 75 -5.16 -0.40 10.16
CA MET A 75 -6.05 -1.36 10.82
C MET A 75 -5.95 -1.27 12.34
N GLU A 76 -7.07 -1.35 13.02
CA GLU A 76 -7.14 -1.60 14.46
C GLU A 76 -6.92 -3.11 14.70
N ASN A 77 -5.96 -3.43 15.60
CA ASN A 77 -5.49 -4.81 15.78
C ASN A 77 -6.37 -5.71 16.63
N ARG A 78 -7.26 -5.15 17.45
CA ARG A 78 -8.12 -5.92 18.34
C ARG A 78 -9.21 -6.64 17.57
N ASN A 79 -9.92 -5.90 16.76
CA ASN A 79 -11.09 -6.36 16.02
C ASN A 79 -10.82 -6.55 14.52
N ALA A 80 -9.65 -6.15 14.03
CA ALA A 80 -9.25 -6.15 12.63
C ALA A 80 -10.18 -5.27 11.75
N LEU A 81 -10.56 -4.09 12.26
CA LEU A 81 -11.30 -3.09 11.52
C LEU A 81 -10.35 -2.12 10.83
N LEU A 82 -10.68 -1.74 9.61
CA LEU A 82 -9.95 -0.71 8.87
C LEU A 82 -10.35 0.67 9.40
N VAL A 83 -9.37 1.43 9.87
CA VAL A 83 -9.57 2.79 10.40
C VAL A 83 -9.40 3.82 9.30
N GLN A 84 -8.45 3.59 8.40
CA GLN A 84 -8.19 4.45 7.26
C GLN A 84 -7.82 3.63 6.04
N THR A 85 -8.15 4.17 4.87
CA THR A 85 -7.71 3.68 3.57
C THR A 85 -7.11 4.84 2.80
N PHE A 86 -6.05 4.59 2.05
CA PHE A 86 -5.40 5.61 1.23
C PHE A 86 -4.89 4.97 -0.07
N LEU A 87 -5.07 5.65 -1.20
CA LEU A 87 -4.57 5.21 -2.49
C LEU A 87 -3.48 6.16 -2.99
N THR A 88 -2.40 5.61 -3.52
CA THR A 88 -1.32 6.38 -4.12
C THR A 88 -1.00 5.88 -5.53
N GLU A 89 -0.32 6.70 -6.30
CA GLU A 89 0.43 6.22 -7.45
C GLU A 89 1.44 5.16 -7.00
N ALA A 90 1.71 4.18 -7.86
CA ALA A 90 2.63 3.10 -7.52
C ALA A 90 4.07 3.54 -7.72
N ASP A 91 4.74 3.98 -6.65
CA ASP A 91 6.16 4.25 -6.63
C ASP A 91 6.87 3.64 -5.41
N GLY A 92 8.21 3.71 -5.38
CA GLY A 92 9.01 3.05 -4.34
C GLY A 92 8.99 3.76 -2.98
N ARG A 93 8.49 5.00 -2.87
CA ARG A 93 8.42 5.80 -1.63
C ARG A 93 7.01 5.88 -1.08
N ALA A 94 6.00 5.75 -1.92
CA ALA A 94 4.59 5.91 -1.59
C ALA A 94 4.14 5.13 -0.34
N GLU A 95 4.75 3.99 -0.07
CA GLU A 95 4.43 3.16 1.10
C GLU A 95 4.70 3.88 2.42
N ARG A 96 5.89 4.49 2.58
CA ARG A 96 6.27 5.17 3.82
C ARG A 96 5.56 6.51 3.97
N ASP A 97 5.44 7.25 2.88
CA ASP A 97 4.76 8.54 2.86
C ASP A 97 3.27 8.38 3.21
N ALA A 98 2.60 7.39 2.63
CA ALA A 98 1.22 7.06 2.99
C ALA A 98 1.08 6.62 4.45
N ALA A 99 2.05 5.85 4.97
CA ALA A 99 2.05 5.42 6.37
C ALA A 99 2.16 6.60 7.33
N MET A 100 3.00 7.59 7.02
CA MET A 100 3.14 8.81 7.82
C MET A 100 1.86 9.66 7.78
N LEU A 101 1.30 9.90 6.59
CA LEU A 101 0.03 10.63 6.44
C LEU A 101 -1.13 9.97 7.21
N MET A 102 -1.17 8.63 7.23
CA MET A 102 -2.18 7.92 8.02
C MET A 102 -1.89 7.99 9.53
N ALA A 103 -0.61 7.98 9.93
CA ALA A 103 -0.22 8.09 11.33
C ALA A 103 -0.58 9.46 11.93
N GLU A 104 -0.37 10.55 11.18
CA GLU A 104 -0.75 11.92 11.56
C GLU A 104 -2.25 12.08 11.84
N LYS A 105 -3.08 11.32 11.13
CA LYS A 105 -4.55 11.36 11.29
C LYS A 105 -5.06 10.47 12.44
N ILE A 106 -4.19 9.78 13.16
CA ILE A 106 -4.60 9.02 14.35
C ILE A 106 -5.03 10.03 15.43
N PRO A 107 -6.26 9.93 15.97
CA PRO A 107 -6.71 10.87 17.01
C PRO A 107 -5.73 10.91 18.18
N GLY A 108 -5.29 12.11 18.53
CA GLY A 108 -4.32 12.36 19.60
C GLY A 108 -4.89 12.17 21.02
N GLY A 109 -4.01 12.20 22.01
CA GLY A 109 -4.33 12.20 23.45
C GLY A 109 -3.88 10.96 24.21
N LYS A 110 -3.82 9.77 23.59
CA LYS A 110 -3.30 8.57 24.24
C LYS A 110 -2.12 8.01 23.44
N ARG A 111 -1.13 7.47 24.16
CA ARG A 111 -0.01 6.78 23.54
C ARG A 111 -0.51 5.57 22.74
N VAL A 112 -0.24 5.56 21.44
CA VAL A 112 -0.65 4.50 20.51
C VAL A 112 0.57 3.70 20.10
N THR A 113 0.39 2.40 19.84
CA THR A 113 1.41 1.55 19.21
C THR A 113 1.06 1.32 17.76
N LEU A 114 2.06 1.39 16.87
CA LEU A 114 1.92 1.19 15.44
C LEU A 114 2.80 0.05 14.96
N GLY A 115 2.18 -1.06 14.55
CA GLY A 115 2.88 -2.23 13.99
C GLY A 115 3.16 -2.05 12.51
N GLY A 116 4.37 -2.34 12.07
CA GLY A 116 4.79 -2.30 10.68
C GLY A 116 5.73 -3.46 10.32
N ASP A 117 5.94 -3.70 9.05
CA ASP A 117 6.91 -4.69 8.60
C ASP A 117 8.35 -4.13 8.60
N LYS A 118 9.33 -4.94 8.21
CA LYS A 118 10.75 -4.58 8.23
C LYS A 118 11.13 -3.46 7.24
N ASN A 119 10.28 -3.15 6.24
CA ASN A 119 10.54 -2.07 5.27
C ASN A 119 10.38 -0.69 5.91
N TYR A 120 9.62 -0.61 7.01
CA TYR A 120 9.45 0.61 7.81
C TYR A 120 10.54 0.82 8.87
N ASP A 121 11.48 -0.10 9.03
CA ASP A 121 12.58 0.00 9.98
C ASP A 121 13.67 0.95 9.45
N THR A 122 13.37 2.24 9.42
CA THR A 122 14.30 3.32 9.08
C THR A 122 14.40 4.31 10.23
N GLN A 123 15.57 4.95 10.39
CA GLN A 123 15.80 5.94 11.46
C GLN A 123 14.79 7.08 11.40
N GLU A 124 14.55 7.60 10.19
CA GLU A 124 13.62 8.68 9.92
C GLU A 124 12.20 8.30 10.37
N PHE A 125 11.64 7.21 9.83
CA PHE A 125 10.28 6.75 10.14
C PHE A 125 10.07 6.50 11.64
N VAL A 126 11.04 5.86 12.31
CA VAL A 126 10.98 5.59 13.75
C VAL A 126 11.04 6.88 14.57
N LYS A 127 11.87 7.85 14.15
CA LYS A 127 12.00 9.16 14.81
C LYS A 127 10.71 9.96 14.69
N GLU A 128 10.12 10.03 13.51
CA GLU A 128 8.88 10.75 13.24
C GLU A 128 7.70 10.19 14.03
N LEU A 129 7.51 8.85 14.03
CA LEU A 129 6.48 8.22 14.86
C LEU A 129 6.63 8.55 16.36
N ARG A 130 7.86 8.52 16.86
CA ARG A 130 8.13 8.89 18.27
C ARG A 130 7.81 10.37 18.53
N GLY A 131 8.07 11.24 17.56
CA GLY A 131 7.69 12.67 17.62
C GLY A 131 6.18 12.89 17.74
N MET A 132 5.38 12.02 17.12
CA MET A 132 3.91 12.01 17.21
C MET A 132 3.36 11.26 18.44
N ASN A 133 4.20 10.92 19.43
CA ASN A 133 3.82 10.09 20.59
C ASN A 133 3.30 8.69 20.21
N ILE A 134 3.72 8.16 19.04
CA ILE A 134 3.39 6.82 18.57
C ILE A 134 4.59 5.89 18.83
N THR A 135 4.35 4.78 19.52
CA THR A 135 5.39 3.77 19.76
C THR A 135 5.52 2.87 18.52
N PRO A 136 6.69 2.86 17.85
CA PRO A 136 6.90 2.06 16.65
C PRO A 136 7.11 0.59 17.01
N HIS A 137 6.14 -0.27 16.75
CA HIS A 137 6.25 -1.72 16.83
C HIS A 137 6.59 -2.31 15.45
N VAL A 138 7.59 -1.73 14.79
CA VAL A 138 8.07 -2.17 13.48
C VAL A 138 8.95 -3.40 13.63
N ALA A 139 8.86 -4.34 12.70
CA ALA A 139 9.74 -5.52 12.70
C ALA A 139 11.18 -5.10 12.41
N GLN A 140 12.13 -5.59 13.22
CA GLN A 140 13.55 -5.27 13.07
C GLN A 140 14.09 -5.77 11.73
N ASN A 141 14.87 -4.92 11.07
CA ASN A 141 15.62 -5.26 9.87
C ASN A 141 17.13 -5.23 10.16
N ASN A 142 17.67 -6.39 10.49
CA ASN A 142 19.10 -6.57 10.77
C ASN A 142 19.88 -7.10 9.54
N THR A 143 19.29 -7.06 8.33
CA THR A 143 19.96 -7.52 7.11
C THR A 143 20.94 -6.44 6.65
N ASN A 144 22.23 -6.68 6.85
CA ASN A 144 23.34 -5.80 6.48
C ASN A 144 23.28 -4.37 7.09
N ARG A 145 22.53 -4.17 8.16
CA ARG A 145 22.43 -2.90 8.88
C ARG A 145 21.91 -3.09 10.31
N ARG A 146 22.15 -2.10 11.16
CA ARG A 146 21.53 -2.03 12.48
C ARG A 146 20.09 -1.54 12.38
N SER A 147 19.17 -2.21 13.05
CA SER A 147 17.77 -1.78 13.18
C SER A 147 17.65 -0.43 13.90
N ALA A 148 16.69 0.39 13.49
CA ALA A 148 16.28 1.60 14.19
C ALA A 148 15.41 1.27 15.43
N ILE A 149 14.88 0.06 15.51
CA ILE A 149 14.10 -0.43 16.66
C ILE A 149 15.05 -1.04 17.68
N ASP A 150 15.11 -0.43 18.85
CA ASP A 150 15.99 -0.80 19.95
C ASP A 150 15.24 -1.48 21.10
N GLN A 151 15.98 -1.82 22.17
CA GLN A 151 15.46 -2.48 23.36
C GLN A 151 14.38 -1.67 24.09
N ARG A 152 14.33 -0.33 23.92
CA ARG A 152 13.23 0.50 24.48
C ARG A 152 11.86 0.07 23.97
N THR A 153 11.82 -0.56 22.78
CA THR A 153 10.60 -1.09 22.18
C THR A 153 10.50 -2.61 22.35
N THR A 154 11.56 -3.36 22.04
CA THR A 154 11.50 -4.83 21.94
C THR A 154 11.38 -5.55 23.29
N ARG A 155 11.85 -4.95 24.41
CA ARG A 155 11.74 -5.53 25.75
C ARG A 155 10.30 -5.67 26.26
N HIS A 156 9.34 -4.97 25.65
CA HIS A 156 7.94 -5.01 26.07
C HIS A 156 7.18 -6.17 25.43
N ALA A 157 6.46 -6.97 26.21
CA ALA A 157 5.65 -8.09 25.73
C ALA A 157 4.63 -7.66 24.65
N GLY A 158 4.15 -6.41 24.70
CA GLY A 158 3.28 -5.82 23.68
C GLY A 158 3.90 -5.77 22.28
N TYR A 159 5.23 -5.74 22.17
CA TYR A 159 5.91 -5.78 20.88
C TYR A 159 5.65 -7.09 20.14
N GLU A 160 5.87 -8.23 20.79
CA GLU A 160 5.63 -9.55 20.19
C GLU A 160 4.17 -9.76 19.81
N VAL A 161 3.24 -9.30 20.69
CA VAL A 161 1.80 -9.33 20.38
C VAL A 161 1.50 -8.51 19.13
N SER A 162 2.09 -7.33 18.98
CA SER A 162 1.94 -6.49 17.78
C SER A 162 2.48 -7.19 16.52
N GLN A 163 3.64 -7.85 16.61
CA GLN A 163 4.22 -8.58 15.48
C GLN A 163 3.33 -9.72 14.99
N ARG A 164 2.67 -10.44 15.89
CA ARG A 164 1.71 -11.48 15.52
C ARG A 164 0.42 -10.89 14.93
N LYS A 165 -0.13 -9.85 15.56
CA LYS A 165 -1.43 -9.27 15.15
C LYS A 165 -1.36 -8.46 13.86
N ARG A 166 -0.22 -7.83 13.52
CA ARG A 166 -0.08 -7.03 12.28
C ARG A 166 -0.40 -7.82 11.02
N LYS A 167 -0.16 -9.13 11.00
CA LYS A 167 -0.46 -10.00 9.85
C LYS A 167 -1.95 -10.07 9.50
N ARG A 168 -2.85 -9.69 10.42
CA ARG A 168 -4.31 -9.66 10.16
C ARG A 168 -4.69 -8.73 9.01
N VAL A 169 -3.89 -7.72 8.75
CA VAL A 169 -4.12 -6.78 7.66
C VAL A 169 -4.07 -7.46 6.29
N GLU A 170 -3.26 -8.51 6.12
CA GLU A 170 -3.19 -9.29 4.89
C GLU A 170 -4.54 -9.95 4.56
N GLN A 171 -5.29 -10.36 5.59
CA GLN A 171 -6.64 -10.93 5.43
C GLN A 171 -7.61 -9.91 4.83
N SER A 172 -7.53 -8.64 5.24
CA SER A 172 -8.37 -7.58 4.68
C SER A 172 -8.09 -7.37 3.19
N PHE A 173 -6.83 -7.36 2.78
CA PHE A 173 -6.47 -7.26 1.37
C PHE A 173 -6.89 -8.48 0.56
N GLY A 174 -6.76 -9.67 1.13
CA GLY A 174 -7.28 -10.89 0.52
C GLY A 174 -8.78 -10.77 0.24
N TRP A 175 -9.56 -10.36 1.23
CA TRP A 175 -11.00 -10.14 1.10
C TRP A 175 -11.33 -9.04 0.07
N MET A 176 -10.67 -7.88 0.15
CA MET A 176 -10.90 -6.77 -0.77
C MET A 176 -10.60 -7.15 -2.23
N LYS A 177 -9.62 -8.01 -2.47
CA LYS A 177 -9.26 -8.49 -3.82
C LYS A 177 -10.19 -9.58 -4.34
N MET A 178 -10.64 -10.49 -3.47
CA MET A 178 -11.44 -11.65 -3.88
C MET A 178 -12.94 -11.34 -3.89
N VAL A 179 -13.44 -10.75 -2.80
CA VAL A 179 -14.85 -10.39 -2.64
C VAL A 179 -15.13 -8.97 -3.14
N GLY A 180 -14.27 -8.02 -2.79
CA GLY A 180 -14.37 -6.61 -3.18
C GLY A 180 -13.90 -6.31 -4.61
N MET A 181 -13.49 -7.32 -5.39
CA MET A 181 -13.11 -7.22 -6.81
C MET A 181 -11.97 -6.22 -7.12
N LEU A 182 -11.15 -5.88 -6.12
CA LEU A 182 -10.05 -4.92 -6.26
C LEU A 182 -8.75 -5.50 -6.86
N ARG A 183 -8.76 -6.74 -7.35
CA ARG A 183 -7.58 -7.32 -7.99
C ARG A 183 -7.22 -6.54 -9.26
N LYS A 184 -8.23 -6.23 -10.08
CA LYS A 184 -8.10 -5.45 -11.31
C LYS A 184 -9.32 -4.54 -11.46
N VAL A 185 -9.10 -3.23 -11.46
CA VAL A 185 -10.18 -2.24 -11.44
C VAL A 185 -10.47 -1.70 -12.84
N LYS A 186 -11.75 -1.50 -13.16
CA LYS A 186 -12.20 -0.92 -14.43
C LYS A 186 -12.25 0.61 -14.41
N LEU A 187 -12.32 1.21 -13.22
CA LEU A 187 -12.29 2.67 -13.05
C LEU A 187 -10.89 3.21 -13.40
N ARG A 188 -10.83 4.46 -13.84
CA ARG A 188 -9.62 5.17 -14.24
C ARG A 188 -9.46 6.44 -13.42
N GLY A 189 -8.23 6.80 -13.14
CA GLY A 189 -7.86 7.96 -12.32
C GLY A 189 -7.86 7.65 -10.83
N ILE A 190 -6.92 8.29 -10.13
CA ILE A 190 -6.63 8.01 -8.72
C ILE A 190 -7.85 8.28 -7.83
N ASP A 191 -8.62 9.32 -8.12
CA ASP A 191 -9.79 9.70 -7.29
C ASP A 191 -10.90 8.64 -7.33
N LYS A 192 -11.26 8.16 -8.52
CA LYS A 192 -12.32 7.15 -8.69
C LYS A 192 -11.90 5.80 -8.12
N VAL A 193 -10.65 5.40 -8.34
CA VAL A 193 -10.11 4.16 -7.79
C VAL A 193 -9.95 4.27 -6.28
N GLY A 194 -9.53 5.43 -5.76
CA GLY A 194 -9.45 5.72 -4.33
C GLY A 194 -10.80 5.67 -3.64
N TRP A 195 -11.84 6.24 -4.27
CA TRP A 195 -13.22 6.13 -3.79
C TRP A 195 -13.65 4.66 -3.70
N LEU A 196 -13.45 3.89 -4.77
CA LEU A 196 -13.78 2.45 -4.80
C LEU A 196 -13.03 1.68 -3.72
N PHE A 197 -11.75 1.99 -3.51
CA PHE A 197 -10.90 1.37 -2.48
C PHE A 197 -11.45 1.65 -1.08
N THR A 198 -11.81 2.89 -0.80
CA THR A 198 -12.41 3.30 0.48
C THR A 198 -13.78 2.65 0.70
N PHE A 199 -14.63 2.65 -0.32
CA PHE A 199 -15.94 2.00 -0.26
C PHE A 199 -15.83 0.50 0.01
N THR A 200 -14.88 -0.17 -0.65
CA THR A 200 -14.61 -1.60 -0.41
C THR A 200 -14.09 -1.84 1.01
N GLY A 201 -13.26 -0.94 1.54
CA GLY A 201 -12.83 -0.98 2.94
C GLY A 201 -13.99 -0.86 3.93
N ALA A 202 -14.95 0.02 3.65
CA ALA A 202 -16.17 0.16 4.45
C ALA A 202 -17.03 -1.12 4.39
N ALA A 203 -17.20 -1.71 3.21
CA ALA A 203 -17.91 -2.98 3.03
C ALA A 203 -17.24 -4.14 3.81
N TYR A 204 -15.91 -4.20 3.78
CA TYR A 204 -15.16 -5.14 4.62
C TYR A 204 -15.47 -4.95 6.11
N ASN A 205 -15.46 -3.71 6.59
CA ASN A 205 -15.77 -3.40 7.98
C ASN A 205 -17.19 -3.83 8.37
N LEU A 206 -18.20 -3.61 7.52
CA LEU A 206 -19.57 -4.07 7.78
C LEU A 206 -19.66 -5.60 7.90
N CYS A 207 -19.03 -6.34 6.99
CA CYS A 207 -18.94 -7.80 7.08
C CYS A 207 -18.22 -8.24 8.36
N ARG A 208 -17.14 -7.54 8.73
CA ARG A 208 -16.38 -7.84 9.94
C ARG A 208 -17.18 -7.58 11.21
N LEU A 209 -17.88 -6.46 11.30
CA LEU A 209 -18.74 -6.08 12.43
C LEU A 209 -19.84 -7.13 12.62
N ARG A 210 -20.55 -7.52 11.56
CA ARG A 210 -21.55 -8.60 11.63
C ARG A 210 -20.98 -9.87 12.27
N ASN A 211 -19.77 -10.29 11.85
CA ASN A 211 -19.14 -11.50 12.36
C ASN A 211 -18.65 -11.34 13.82
N LEU A 212 -18.34 -10.12 14.26
CA LEU A 212 -18.00 -9.84 15.66
C LEU A 212 -19.24 -9.89 16.54
N MET A 213 -20.34 -9.30 16.10
CA MET A 213 -21.64 -9.33 16.84
C MET A 213 -22.21 -10.73 16.96
N ALA A 214 -22.03 -11.58 15.95
CA ALA A 214 -22.48 -12.98 16.01
C ALA A 214 -21.69 -13.87 16.99
N LYS A 215 -20.56 -13.36 17.55
CA LYS A 215 -19.69 -14.08 18.49
C LYS A 215 -19.76 -13.53 19.91
N ALA A 216 -20.41 -12.42 20.10
CA ALA A 216 -20.63 -11.78 21.40
C ALA A 216 -21.88 -12.33 22.07
#